data_a8059d0616ede4467db6aa1115d2a20a
#
_entry.id   a8059d0616ede4467db6aa1115d2a20a
#
_cell.length_a   1.000
_cell.length_b   1.000
_cell.length_c   1.000
_cell.angle_alpha   90.00
_cell.angle_beta   90.00
_cell.angle_gamma   90.00
#
_symmetry.space_group_name_H-M   'P 1'
#
loop_
_entity.id
_entity.type
_entity.pdbx_description
1 polymer ?
#
loop_
_entity_poly.entity_id
_entity_poly.type
_entity_poly.pdbx_seq_one_letter_code
_entity_poly.pdbx_strand_id
1 'polypeptide(L)'
;MEYVLTIIMCAIVEGKTSCMQPYQFETPYKDGYECMLDGYTKAHNKIVELGRDDVNKYNIYIKFGCNENHTNKTTTSNIIIQ
;
A
#
# COMPACT_ATOMS: atom_id res chain seq x y z
N MET A 1 11.53 0.12 -17.14
CA MET A 1 10.98 1.05 -16.21
C MET A 1 10.63 0.34 -14.94
N GLU A 2 10.99 0.89 -13.83
CA GLU A 2 10.74 0.23 -12.56
C GLU A 2 9.54 0.80 -11.86
N TYR A 3 8.98 0.04 -10.95
CA TYR A 3 7.82 0.46 -10.20
C TYR A 3 8.12 0.36 -8.71
N VAL A 4 7.52 1.25 -7.96
CA VAL A 4 7.70 1.29 -6.52
C VAL A 4 6.38 1.04 -5.84
N LEU A 5 6.37 0.22 -4.82
CA LEU A 5 5.17 -0.16 -4.10
C LEU A 5 4.99 0.74 -2.87
N THR A 6 3.80 1.28 -2.73
CA THR A 6 3.45 2.08 -1.56
C THR A 6 2.21 1.47 -0.91
N ILE A 7 2.25 1.33 0.39
CA ILE A 7 1.14 0.74 1.14
C ILE A 7 0.64 1.75 2.17
N ILE A 8 -0.67 1.85 2.32
CA ILE A 8 -1.29 2.73 3.28
C ILE A 8 -2.28 1.92 4.11
N MET A 9 -2.14 1.99 5.42
CA MET A 9 -3.05 1.29 6.31
C MET A 9 -4.03 2.29 6.90
N CYS A 10 -5.30 1.96 6.85
CA CYS A 10 -6.36 2.83 7.32
C CYS A 10 -7.29 2.12 8.28
N ALA A 11 -7.93 2.87 9.13
CA ALA A 11 -8.90 2.32 10.07
C ALA A 11 -10.12 3.22 10.10
N ILE A 12 -11.28 2.65 10.36
CA ILE A 12 -12.51 3.41 10.47
C ILE A 12 -13.02 3.21 11.88
N VAL A 13 -13.01 4.29 12.66
CA VAL A 13 -13.45 4.21 14.04
C VAL A 13 -14.51 5.29 14.25
N GLU A 14 -15.67 4.87 14.70
CA GLU A 14 -16.77 5.78 14.97
C GLU A 14 -17.09 6.64 13.76
N GLY A 15 -17.13 6.01 12.62
CA GLY A 15 -17.49 6.72 11.41
C GLY A 15 -16.40 7.58 10.81
N LYS A 16 -15.23 7.62 11.41
CA LYS A 16 -14.16 8.44 10.88
C LYS A 16 -13.04 7.59 10.36
N THR A 17 -12.54 7.94 9.20
CA THR A 17 -11.44 7.21 8.59
C THR A 17 -10.13 7.88 8.94
N SER A 18 -9.18 7.10 9.38
CA SER A 18 -7.88 7.60 9.72
C SER A 18 -6.84 6.71 9.08
N CYS A 19 -5.90 7.29 8.39
CA CYS A 19 -4.88 6.51 7.70
C CYS A 19 -3.50 6.88 8.21
N MET A 20 -2.62 5.89 8.25
CA MET A 20 -1.26 6.14 8.66
C MET A 20 -0.50 6.68 7.47
N GLN A 21 0.70 7.15 7.71
CA GLN A 21 1.49 7.64 6.62
C GLN A 21 1.82 6.52 5.68
N PRO A 22 1.86 6.79 4.38
CA PRO A 22 2.18 5.76 3.42
C PRO A 22 3.59 5.23 3.62
N TYR A 23 3.75 3.94 3.45
CA TYR A 23 5.06 3.33 3.53
C TYR A 23 5.48 2.92 2.15
N GLN A 24 6.63 3.38 1.71
CA GLN A 24 7.13 3.06 0.39
C GLN A 24 8.25 2.06 0.51
N PHE A 25 8.13 0.95 -0.21
CA PHE A 25 9.15 -0.09 -0.16
C PHE A 25 10.32 0.32 -1.04
N GLU A 26 11.52 0.07 -0.56
CA GLU A 26 12.69 0.53 -1.26
C GLU A 26 13.07 -0.28 -2.46
N THR A 27 12.76 -1.53 -2.46
CA THR A 27 13.15 -2.39 -3.56
C THR A 27 12.19 -2.22 -4.72
N PRO A 28 12.65 -1.78 -5.87
CA PRO A 28 11.74 -1.57 -6.98
C PRO A 28 11.43 -2.88 -7.68
N TYR A 29 10.32 -2.89 -8.41
CA TYR A 29 9.88 -4.05 -9.15
C TYR A 29 10.11 -3.77 -10.63
N LYS A 30 10.36 -4.81 -11.40
CA LYS A 30 10.70 -4.59 -12.78
C LYS A 30 9.51 -4.23 -13.62
N ASP A 31 8.32 -4.55 -13.23
CA ASP A 31 7.15 -4.10 -13.98
C ASP A 31 5.97 -3.98 -13.04
N GLY A 32 4.89 -3.42 -13.56
CA GLY A 32 3.70 -3.21 -12.75
C GLY A 32 3.04 -4.49 -12.31
N TYR A 33 3.12 -5.51 -13.13
CA TYR A 33 2.50 -6.79 -12.81
C TYR A 33 3.10 -7.37 -11.53
N GLU A 34 4.42 -7.40 -11.47
CA GLU A 34 5.07 -7.93 -10.28
C GLU A 34 4.83 -7.05 -9.07
N CYS A 35 4.78 -5.73 -9.26
CA CYS A 35 4.48 -4.83 -8.16
C CYS A 35 3.08 -5.11 -7.63
N MET A 36 2.12 -5.32 -8.50
CA MET A 36 0.75 -5.58 -8.06
C MET A 36 0.63 -6.91 -7.33
N LEU A 37 1.29 -7.94 -7.84
CA LEU A 37 1.23 -9.23 -7.18
C LEU A 37 1.79 -9.13 -5.76
N ASP A 38 2.93 -8.48 -5.64
CA ASP A 38 3.55 -8.40 -4.33
C ASP A 38 2.78 -7.45 -3.42
N GLY A 39 2.12 -6.44 -4.00
CA GLY A 39 1.28 -5.56 -3.22
C GLY A 39 0.16 -6.32 -2.53
N TYR A 40 -0.50 -7.21 -3.26
CA TYR A 40 -1.56 -8.01 -2.65
C TYR A 40 -0.99 -8.96 -1.60
N THR A 41 0.17 -9.52 -1.87
CA THR A 41 0.79 -10.43 -0.90
C THR A 41 1.15 -9.69 0.38
N LYS A 42 1.75 -8.52 0.26
CA LYS A 42 2.14 -7.79 1.44
C LYS A 42 0.94 -7.26 2.21
N ALA A 43 -0.11 -6.85 1.50
CA ALA A 43 -1.31 -6.40 2.16
C ALA A 43 -1.96 -7.57 2.92
N HIS A 44 -2.02 -8.73 2.29
CA HIS A 44 -2.59 -9.91 2.93
C HIS A 44 -1.80 -10.26 4.19
N ASN A 45 -0.48 -10.28 4.07
CA ASN A 45 0.35 -10.66 5.22
C ASN A 45 0.20 -9.67 6.36
N LYS A 46 0.05 -8.40 6.05
CA LYS A 46 -0.12 -7.40 7.10
C LYS A 46 -1.43 -7.62 7.85
N ILE A 47 -2.49 -7.95 7.13
CA ILE A 47 -3.77 -8.21 7.77
C ILE A 47 -3.67 -9.44 8.67
N VAL A 48 -2.98 -10.47 8.21
CA VAL A 48 -2.80 -11.66 9.01
C VAL A 48 -1.98 -11.34 10.27
N GLU A 49 -0.95 -10.52 10.10
CA GLU A 49 -0.11 -10.16 11.21
C GLU A 49 -0.87 -9.36 12.27
N LEU A 50 -1.75 -8.46 11.86
CA LEU A 50 -2.53 -7.68 12.80
C LEU A 50 -3.53 -8.54 13.55
N GLY A 51 -4.09 -9.53 12.88
CA GLY A 51 -4.99 -10.45 13.54
C GLY A 51 -6.44 -10.07 13.42
N ARG A 52 -7.27 -11.08 13.56
CA ARG A 52 -8.72 -10.92 13.39
C ARG A 52 -9.32 -9.90 14.34
N ASP A 53 -8.91 -9.94 15.60
CA ASP A 53 -9.55 -9.08 16.60
C ASP A 53 -9.29 -7.61 16.32
N ASP A 54 -8.05 -7.26 16.01
CA ASP A 54 -7.74 -5.87 15.77
C ASP A 54 -8.33 -5.40 14.46
N VAL A 55 -8.28 -6.21 13.43
CA VAL A 55 -8.82 -5.82 12.15
C VAL A 55 -10.32 -5.55 12.29
N ASN A 56 -11.02 -6.40 13.00
CA ASN A 56 -12.46 -6.23 13.15
C ASN A 56 -12.80 -5.09 14.09
N LYS A 57 -11.99 -4.91 15.12
CA LYS A 57 -12.29 -3.88 16.10
C LYS A 57 -12.15 -2.49 15.51
N TYR A 58 -11.12 -2.28 14.70
CA TYR A 58 -10.87 -0.96 14.18
C TYR A 58 -11.22 -0.83 12.70
N ASN A 59 -11.82 -1.84 12.14
CA ASN A 59 -12.20 -1.86 10.73
C ASN A 59 -11.01 -1.46 9.87
N ILE A 60 -9.92 -2.18 10.05
CA ILE A 60 -8.68 -1.86 9.36
C ILE A 60 -8.73 -2.37 7.93
N TYR A 61 -8.23 -1.57 7.01
CA TYR A 61 -8.08 -2.02 5.64
C TYR A 61 -6.78 -1.44 5.09
N ILE A 62 -6.30 -2.01 4.01
CA ILE A 62 -5.03 -1.62 3.44
C ILE A 62 -5.21 -1.31 1.98
N LYS A 63 -4.61 -0.20 1.55
CA LYS A 63 -4.60 0.16 0.16
C LYS A 63 -3.16 0.15 -0.30
N PHE A 64 -2.92 -0.10 -1.56
CA PHE A 64 -1.57 0.00 -2.06
C PHE A 64 -1.60 0.48 -3.49
N GLY A 65 -0.50 0.99 -3.95
CA GLY A 65 -0.39 1.45 -5.31
C GLY A 65 0.99 1.22 -5.84
N CYS A 66 1.10 1.18 -7.14
CA CYS A 66 2.36 1.01 -7.82
C CYS A 66 2.60 2.21 -8.70
N ASN A 67 3.75 2.86 -8.52
CA ASN A 67 4.11 4.03 -9.25
C ASN A 67 5.32 3.78 -10.07
N GLU A 68 5.38 4.36 -11.23
CA GLU A 68 6.61 4.28 -12.01
C GLU A 68 7.70 5.04 -11.31
N ASN A 69 8.86 4.47 -11.28
CA ASN A 69 9.99 5.09 -10.61
C ASN A 69 10.85 5.74 -11.66
N HIS A 70 10.68 7.04 -11.88
CA HIS A 70 11.46 7.74 -12.86
C HIS A 70 12.64 8.37 -12.20
N THR A 71 13.76 8.23 -12.86
CA THR A 71 14.90 8.81 -12.31
C THR A 71 14.79 10.27 -12.37
N ASN A 72 14.13 10.79 -13.23
CA ASN A 72 14.12 12.18 -13.30
C ASN A 72 13.09 12.82 -12.59
N LYS A 73 12.71 12.56 -11.83
CA LYS A 73 11.88 13.14 -11.08
C LYS A 73 10.85 14.00 -11.37
N THR A 74 10.49 14.26 -11.67
CA THR A 74 9.66 15.15 -12.02
C THR A 74 8.45 15.05 -11.41
N THR A 75 8.20 14.82 -10.66
CA THR A 75 7.09 14.95 -10.17
C THR A 75 6.05 14.34 -9.84
N THR A 76 5.29 14.48 -9.81
CA THR A 76 4.13 14.12 -9.53
C THR A 76 3.80 12.87 -9.46
N SER A 77 3.83 12.23 -8.80
CA SER A 77 3.54 11.03 -8.71
C SER A 77 2.24 10.71 -8.54
N ASN A 78 1.67 10.06 -9.21
CA ASN A 78 0.40 9.64 -9.05
C ASN A 78 0.36 8.24 -8.66
N ILE A 79 0.01 7.96 -7.50
CA ILE A 79 -0.07 6.60 -7.04
C ILE A 79 -1.36 6.01 -7.48
N ILE A 80 -1.32 4.86 -8.07
CA ILE A 80 -2.50 4.17 -8.50
C ILE A 80 -2.93 3.27 -7.40
N ILE A 81 -3.95 3.61 -6.70
CA ILE A 81 -4.41 2.86 -5.56
C ILE A 81 -5.46 1.85 -5.92
N GLN A 82 -5.31 0.65 -5.51
CA GLN A 82 -6.22 -0.43 -5.81
C GLN A 82 -7.12 -0.80 -4.64
#